data_deaaabf8ccfe40f6a3ed38a8e167c248
#
_entry.id   deaaabf8ccfe40f6a3ed38a8e167c248
#
_cell.length_a   1.000
_cell.length_b   1.000
_cell.length_c   1.000
_cell.angle_alpha   90.00
_cell.angle_beta   90.00
_cell.angle_gamma   90.00
#
_symmetry.space_group_name_H-M   'P 1'
#
loop_
_entity.id
_entity.type
_entity.pdbx_description
1 polymer ?
#
loop_
_entity_poly.entity_id
_entity_poly.type
_entity_poly.pdbx_seq_one_letter_code
_entity_poly.pdbx_strand_id
1 'polypeptide(L)'
;MELQSVHVKPTSRGQRVWLEDTPNNPRLSTAGFNMGARYTRTITNGVITLALNPDGKLKVSGKKLPIIDISSKNIAGFSDNTELVVEYANLTITIKEA
;
A
#
# COMPACT_ATOMS: atom_id res chain seq x y z
N MET A 1 -12.10 -10.84 1.91
CA MET A 1 -11.44 -9.56 1.56
C MET A 1 -11.55 -8.61 2.73
N GLU A 2 -10.46 -7.98 3.11
CA GLU A 2 -10.45 -7.03 4.21
C GLU A 2 -10.31 -5.61 3.69
N LEU A 3 -10.99 -4.65 4.34
CA LEU A 3 -10.94 -3.24 3.99
C LEU A 3 -10.29 -2.44 5.11
N GLN A 4 -9.57 -1.40 4.74
CA GLN A 4 -8.97 -0.48 5.69
C GLN A 4 -9.10 0.95 5.16
N SER A 5 -9.36 1.90 6.06
CA SER A 5 -9.36 3.33 5.72
C SER A 5 -8.00 3.92 6.08
N VAL A 6 -7.39 4.61 5.13
CA VAL A 6 -6.16 5.37 5.36
C VAL A 6 -6.31 6.72 4.68
N HIS A 7 -5.40 7.65 4.96
CA HIS A 7 -5.40 8.98 4.34
C HIS A 7 -4.09 9.25 3.63
N VAL A 8 -4.16 10.05 2.58
CA VAL A 8 -2.96 10.58 1.94
C VAL A 8 -2.33 11.59 2.90
N LYS A 9 -1.12 11.30 3.36
CA LYS A 9 -0.42 12.16 4.32
C LYS A 9 0.48 13.13 3.58
N PRO A 10 0.31 14.45 3.75
CA PRO A 10 1.25 15.41 3.16
C PRO A 10 2.58 15.35 3.90
N THR A 11 3.67 15.49 3.15
CA THR A 11 5.03 15.53 3.69
C THR A 11 5.75 16.74 3.13
N SER A 12 6.94 17.05 3.66
CA SER A 12 7.75 18.16 3.16
C SER A 12 8.17 17.97 1.70
N ARG A 13 8.12 16.74 1.18
CA ARG A 13 8.57 16.44 -0.18
C ARG A 13 7.44 15.94 -1.09
N GLY A 14 6.20 15.97 -0.63
CA GLY A 14 5.07 15.50 -1.41
C GLY A 14 4.04 14.78 -0.58
N GLN A 15 3.79 13.52 -0.89
CA GLN A 15 2.73 12.74 -0.27
C GLN A 15 3.24 11.37 0.13
N ARG A 16 2.54 10.75 1.10
CA ARG A 16 2.82 9.40 1.56
C ARG A 16 1.53 8.64 1.83
N VAL A 17 1.50 7.38 1.42
CA VAL A 17 0.50 6.40 1.86
C VAL A 17 1.27 5.29 2.59
N TRP A 18 0.89 5.03 3.84
CA TRP A 18 1.62 4.11 4.72
C TRP A 18 0.73 2.94 5.10
N LEU A 19 1.18 1.73 4.78
CA LEU A 19 0.51 0.49 5.17
C LEU A 19 1.44 -0.28 6.10
N GLU A 20 0.93 -0.67 7.26
CA GLU A 20 1.74 -1.33 8.27
C GLU A 20 0.93 -2.40 8.99
N ASP A 21 1.50 -3.58 9.13
CA ASP A 21 0.90 -4.63 9.95
C ASP A 21 1.11 -4.33 11.43
N THR A 22 0.15 -4.75 12.24
CA THR A 22 0.28 -4.80 13.69
C THR A 22 -0.01 -6.22 14.14
N PRO A 23 0.39 -6.61 15.37
CA PRO A 23 0.11 -7.97 15.84
C PRO A 23 -1.37 -8.35 15.79
N ASN A 24 -2.27 -7.38 16.00
CA ASN A 24 -3.70 -7.64 16.00
C ASN A 24 -4.35 -7.49 14.62
N ASN A 25 -3.64 -6.89 13.66
CA ASN A 25 -4.16 -6.66 12.31
C ASN A 25 -3.07 -6.93 11.27
N PRO A 26 -2.73 -8.21 11.01
CA PRO A 26 -1.67 -8.56 10.06
C PRO A 26 -2.20 -8.59 8.62
N ARG A 27 -2.71 -7.47 8.12
CA ARG A 27 -3.35 -7.39 6.81
C ARG A 27 -2.42 -7.71 5.67
N LEU A 28 -1.20 -7.13 5.70
CA LEU A 28 -0.20 -7.36 4.65
C LEU A 28 0.21 -8.84 4.62
N SER A 29 0.58 -9.38 5.77
CA SER A 29 1.00 -10.79 5.88
C SER A 29 -0.10 -11.73 5.43
N THR A 30 -1.34 -11.47 5.83
CA THR A 30 -2.48 -12.29 5.45
C THR A 30 -2.71 -12.31 3.94
N ALA A 31 -2.43 -11.18 3.27
CA ALA A 31 -2.53 -11.09 1.81
C ALA A 31 -1.31 -11.67 1.10
N GLY A 32 -0.30 -12.12 1.84
CA GLY A 32 0.92 -12.68 1.27
C GLY A 32 2.06 -11.70 1.14
N PHE A 33 1.87 -10.43 1.53
CA PHE A 33 2.89 -9.39 1.44
C PHE A 33 3.78 -9.41 2.69
N ASN A 34 4.58 -10.47 2.81
CA ASN A 34 5.52 -10.62 3.92
C ASN A 34 6.77 -9.78 3.69
N MET A 35 7.53 -9.50 4.76
CA MET A 35 8.78 -8.76 4.64
C MET A 35 9.70 -9.42 3.61
N GLY A 36 10.22 -8.61 2.69
CA GLY A 36 11.09 -9.09 1.62
C GLY A 36 10.36 -9.60 0.39
N ALA A 37 9.04 -9.76 0.44
CA ALA A 37 8.28 -10.18 -0.73
C ALA A 37 8.35 -9.11 -1.82
N ARG A 38 8.48 -9.52 -3.07
CA ARG A 38 8.55 -8.60 -4.20
C ARG A 38 7.18 -8.42 -4.83
N TYR A 39 6.93 -7.23 -5.32
CA TYR A 39 5.65 -6.92 -5.93
C TYR A 39 5.79 -5.84 -7.01
N THR A 40 4.74 -5.71 -7.82
CA THR A 40 4.61 -4.64 -8.81
C THR A 40 3.55 -3.67 -8.36
N ARG A 41 3.67 -2.42 -8.82
CA ARG A 41 2.67 -1.37 -8.55
C ARG A 41 2.25 -0.78 -9.90
N THR A 42 0.95 -0.78 -10.14
CA THR A 42 0.37 -0.13 -11.30
C THR A 42 -0.65 0.91 -10.84
N ILE A 43 -0.77 1.99 -11.60
CA ILE A 43 -1.72 3.06 -11.33
C ILE A 43 -2.54 3.29 -12.59
N THR A 44 -3.86 3.12 -12.49
CA THR A 44 -4.77 3.31 -13.61
C THR A 44 -6.03 4.00 -13.11
N ASN A 45 -6.36 5.14 -13.71
CA ASN A 45 -7.58 5.90 -13.37
C ASN A 45 -7.72 6.18 -11.85
N GLY A 46 -6.60 6.55 -11.19
CA GLY A 46 -6.61 6.86 -9.77
C GLY A 46 -6.70 5.64 -8.85
N VAL A 47 -6.55 4.43 -9.39
CA VAL A 47 -6.53 3.20 -8.60
C VAL A 47 -5.13 2.62 -8.61
N ILE A 48 -4.59 2.38 -7.40
CA ILE A 48 -3.27 1.75 -7.24
C ILE A 48 -3.48 0.27 -7.00
N THR A 49 -2.83 -0.57 -7.79
CA THR A 49 -2.87 -2.02 -7.60
C THR A 49 -1.47 -2.52 -7.29
N LEU A 50 -1.33 -3.22 -6.16
CA LEU A 50 -0.09 -3.89 -5.77
C LEU A 50 -0.31 -5.39 -5.96
N ALA A 51 0.53 -6.04 -6.75
CA ALA A 51 0.40 -7.47 -7.02
C ALA A 51 1.73 -8.18 -6.72
N LEU A 52 1.67 -9.24 -5.93
CA LEU A 52 2.86 -10.05 -5.64
C LEU A 52 3.43 -10.61 -6.93
N ASN A 53 4.74 -10.46 -7.09
CA ASN A 53 5.44 -10.90 -8.29
C ASN A 53 6.91 -11.14 -7.94
N PRO A 54 7.42 -12.38 -8.07
CA PRO A 54 8.83 -12.67 -7.74
C PRO A 54 9.83 -11.83 -8.53
N ASP A 55 9.42 -11.34 -9.71
CA ASP A 55 10.28 -10.50 -10.54
C ASP A 55 9.99 -9.01 -10.37
N GLY A 56 9.14 -8.65 -9.41
CA GLY A 56 8.79 -7.27 -9.12
C GLY A 56 9.99 -6.46 -8.64
N LYS A 57 9.99 -5.16 -8.95
CA LYS A 57 11.07 -4.26 -8.56
C LYS A 57 10.91 -3.70 -7.16
N LEU A 58 9.71 -3.73 -6.62
CA LEU A 58 9.42 -3.24 -5.29
C LEU A 58 9.48 -4.38 -4.28
N LYS A 59 9.81 -4.04 -3.04
CA LYS A 59 9.98 -5.03 -1.98
C LYS A 59 9.31 -4.53 -0.71
N VAL A 60 8.58 -5.43 -0.04
CA VAL A 60 7.95 -5.12 1.25
C VAL A 60 9.05 -4.89 2.29
N SER A 61 8.94 -3.77 3.00
CA SER A 61 9.90 -3.36 4.04
C SER A 61 9.47 -3.86 5.41
N GLY A 62 10.19 -3.43 6.44
CA GLY A 62 9.87 -3.70 7.84
C GLY A 62 11.01 -4.39 8.56
N LYS A 63 11.01 -4.31 9.88
CA LYS A 63 12.01 -4.97 10.73
C LYS A 63 11.43 -6.16 11.47
N LYS A 64 10.24 -6.01 12.02
CA LYS A 64 9.51 -7.07 12.74
C LYS A 64 8.23 -7.44 12.03
N LEU A 65 7.54 -6.45 11.46
CA LEU A 65 6.29 -6.62 10.75
C LEU A 65 6.37 -5.94 9.40
N PRO A 66 5.63 -6.42 8.39
CA PRO A 66 5.65 -5.83 7.06
C PRO A 66 5.18 -4.38 7.03
N ILE A 67 5.83 -3.58 6.18
CA ILE A 67 5.48 -2.19 5.92
C ILE A 67 5.54 -1.94 4.42
N ILE A 68 4.56 -1.23 3.88
CA ILE A 68 4.60 -0.69 2.52
C ILE A 68 4.46 0.82 2.63
N ASP A 69 5.47 1.54 2.15
CA ASP A 69 5.52 3.00 2.15
C ASP A 69 5.50 3.48 0.71
N ILE A 70 4.39 4.12 0.30
CA ILE A 70 4.27 4.72 -1.01
C ILE A 70 4.52 6.22 -0.85
N SER A 71 5.63 6.71 -1.40
CA SER A 71 6.02 8.13 -1.31
C SER A 71 6.25 8.69 -2.70
N SER A 72 5.71 9.87 -2.98
CA SER A 72 5.85 10.54 -4.27
C SER A 72 5.45 12.00 -4.12
N LYS A 73 5.85 12.85 -5.09
CA LYS A 73 5.39 14.23 -5.13
C LYS A 73 3.86 14.28 -5.27
N ASN A 74 3.31 13.38 -6.07
CA ASN A 74 1.87 13.24 -6.24
C ASN A 74 1.56 11.75 -6.42
N ILE A 75 0.74 11.21 -5.53
CA ILE A 75 0.35 9.81 -5.59
C ILE A 75 -0.97 9.71 -6.34
N ALA A 76 -0.95 9.13 -7.53
CA ALA A 76 -2.13 8.78 -8.33
C ALA A 76 -3.13 9.95 -8.54
N GLY A 77 -2.67 11.19 -8.42
CA GLY A 77 -3.56 12.35 -8.53
C GLY A 77 -4.36 12.68 -7.29
N PHE A 78 -4.14 11.98 -6.17
CA PHE A 78 -4.86 12.23 -4.92
C PHE A 78 -4.51 13.59 -4.34
N SER A 79 -5.50 14.25 -3.75
CA SER A 79 -5.27 15.46 -2.95
C SER A 79 -4.76 15.09 -1.56
N ASP A 80 -4.06 16.03 -0.91
CA ASP A 80 -3.62 15.84 0.47
C ASP A 80 -4.81 15.56 1.38
N ASN A 81 -4.62 14.67 2.34
CA ASN A 81 -5.63 14.28 3.34
C ASN A 81 -6.85 13.55 2.76
N THR A 82 -6.80 13.16 1.49
CA THR A 82 -7.87 12.37 0.89
C THR A 82 -8.01 11.04 1.62
N GLU A 83 -9.24 10.66 1.93
CA GLU A 83 -9.51 9.35 2.52
C GLU A 83 -9.46 8.28 1.43
N LEU A 84 -8.76 7.20 1.70
CA LEU A 84 -8.59 6.08 0.79
C LEU A 84 -9.15 4.81 1.40
N VAL A 85 -9.66 3.93 0.54
CA VAL A 85 -10.01 2.55 0.91
C VAL A 85 -8.92 1.64 0.38
N VAL A 86 -8.37 0.81 1.27
CA VAL A 86 -7.40 -0.22 0.91
C VAL A 86 -8.11 -1.57 0.98
N GLU A 87 -8.12 -2.29 -0.12
CA GLU A 87 -8.73 -3.63 -0.20
C GLU A 87 -7.61 -4.67 -0.22
N TYR A 88 -7.61 -5.56 0.77
CA TYR A 88 -6.64 -6.64 0.88
C TYR A 88 -7.29 -7.93 0.37
N ALA A 89 -6.82 -8.42 -0.76
CA ALA A 89 -7.23 -9.71 -1.30
C ALA A 89 -6.03 -10.65 -1.30
N ASN A 90 -6.24 -11.90 -1.67
CA ASN A 90 -5.12 -12.85 -1.74
C ASN A 90 -4.15 -12.40 -2.85
N LEU A 91 -2.90 -12.12 -2.48
CA LEU A 91 -1.79 -11.75 -3.37
C LEU A 91 -1.96 -10.39 -4.07
N THR A 92 -2.97 -9.61 -3.70
CA THR A 92 -3.24 -8.32 -4.35
C THR A 92 -3.79 -7.32 -3.33
N ILE A 93 -3.32 -6.06 -3.45
CA ILE A 93 -3.82 -4.95 -2.65
C ILE A 93 -4.24 -3.84 -3.60
N THR A 94 -5.44 -3.29 -3.41
CA THR A 94 -5.98 -2.21 -4.23
C THR A 94 -6.24 -0.99 -3.35
N ILE A 95 -5.80 0.19 -3.81
CA ILE A 95 -5.94 1.45 -3.07
C ILE A 95 -6.65 2.45 -3.96
N LYS A 96 -7.75 3.02 -3.47
CA LYS A 96 -8.55 4.00 -4.23
C LYS A 96 -9.21 4.98 -3.28
N GLU A 97 -9.74 6.08 -3.82
CA GLU A 97 -10.52 7.02 -3.01
C GLU A 97 -11.75 6.35 -2.43
N ALA A 98 -12.02 6.71 -1.19
CA ALA A 98 -13.19 6.21 -0.48
C ALA A 98 -14.49 6.75 -1.09
#